data_160897b18c2503532e5afd662e4fb30d
#
_entry.id   160897b18c2503532e5afd662e4fb30d
#
_cell.length_a   1.000
_cell.length_b   1.000
_cell.length_c   1.000
_cell.angle_alpha   90.00
_cell.angle_beta   90.00
_cell.angle_gamma   90.00
#
_symmetry.space_group_name_H-M   'P 1'
#
loop_
_entity.id
_entity.type
_entity.pdbx_description
1 polymer ?
#
loop_
_entity_poly.entity_id
_entity_poly.type
_entity_poly.pdbx_seq_one_letter_code
_entity_poly.pdbx_strand_id
1 'polypeptide(L)'
;MLSKNQFKLISNLRKKKFRIQNHLFIAEGIKVVEELISSKFKLHKLYCTSDYINRFDIDTIEIISDKELKIISEFTSPNQVLGIFEIPDKEDIATKGITLVLDEINDPGNLGTIIRLCDWFDIDQIVCSSNTVDC
;
A
#
# COMPACT_ATOMS: atom_id res chain seq x y z
N MET A 1 -10.40 -18.07 8.58
CA MET A 1 -10.95 -17.12 9.60
C MET A 1 -9.82 -16.31 10.17
N LEU A 2 -9.93 -14.98 10.10
CA LEU A 2 -8.91 -14.05 10.61
C LEU A 2 -8.71 -14.21 12.13
N SER A 3 -7.47 -14.37 12.54
CA SER A 3 -7.11 -14.36 13.95
C SER A 3 -7.21 -12.95 14.55
N LYS A 4 -7.38 -12.86 15.87
CA LYS A 4 -7.38 -11.57 16.58
C LYS A 4 -6.10 -10.76 16.33
N ASN A 5 -4.96 -11.43 16.18
CA ASN A 5 -3.67 -10.78 15.94
C ASN A 5 -3.60 -10.19 14.52
N GLN A 6 -4.09 -10.91 13.51
CA GLN A 6 -4.16 -10.41 12.13
C GLN A 6 -5.09 -9.20 12.02
N PHE A 7 -6.28 -9.29 12.61
CA PHE A 7 -7.20 -8.16 12.66
C PHE A 7 -6.57 -6.94 13.32
N LYS A 8 -5.88 -7.13 14.46
CA LYS A 8 -5.18 -6.06 15.18
C LYS A 8 -4.05 -5.46 14.33
N LEU A 9 -3.28 -6.29 13.64
CA LEU A 9 -2.22 -5.81 12.75
C LEU A 9 -2.81 -4.94 11.63
N ILE A 10 -3.79 -5.43 10.89
CA ILE A 10 -4.42 -4.71 9.79
C ILE A 10 -5.01 -3.38 10.27
N SER A 11 -5.75 -3.41 11.38
CA SER A 11 -6.33 -2.20 11.98
C SER A 11 -5.28 -1.17 12.41
N ASN A 12 -4.14 -1.63 12.91
CA ASN A 12 -3.04 -0.75 13.32
C ASN A 12 -2.35 -0.12 12.09
N LEU A 13 -2.13 -0.87 11.02
CA LEU A 13 -1.46 -0.40 9.80
C LEU A 13 -2.20 0.75 9.11
N ARG A 14 -3.44 1.04 9.47
CA ARG A 14 -4.16 2.25 9.04
C ARG A 14 -3.53 3.54 9.56
N LYS A 15 -2.75 3.46 10.64
CA LYS A 15 -2.08 4.62 11.24
C LYS A 15 -0.60 4.66 10.83
N LYS A 16 -0.13 5.82 10.35
CA LYS A 16 1.27 6.07 9.94
C LYS A 16 2.29 5.53 10.95
N LYS A 17 2.09 5.81 12.26
CA LYS A 17 2.99 5.34 13.32
C LYS A 17 3.24 3.83 13.26
N PHE A 18 2.18 3.04 13.06
CA PHE A 18 2.30 1.58 13.05
C PHE A 18 2.83 1.05 11.72
N ARG A 19 2.57 1.73 10.59
CA ARG A 19 3.21 1.40 9.31
C ARG A 19 4.71 1.52 9.41
N ILE A 20 5.20 2.64 9.92
CA ILE A 20 6.65 2.87 10.14
C ILE A 20 7.22 1.85 11.13
N GLN A 21 6.54 1.61 12.26
CA GLN A 21 7.01 0.68 13.28
C GLN A 21 7.13 -0.77 12.79
N ASN A 22 6.21 -1.21 11.94
CA ASN A 22 6.17 -2.58 11.42
C ASN A 22 6.86 -2.71 10.06
N HIS A 23 7.26 -1.60 9.43
CA HIS A 23 7.74 -1.56 8.03
C HIS A 23 6.75 -2.21 7.05
N LEU A 24 5.45 -2.02 7.27
CA LEU A 24 4.38 -2.62 6.48
C LEU A 24 3.34 -1.57 6.08
N PHE A 25 2.73 -1.76 4.91
CA PHE A 25 1.58 -0.98 4.48
C PHE A 25 0.50 -1.87 3.85
N ILE A 26 -0.71 -1.33 3.73
CA ILE A 26 -1.87 -2.03 3.15
C ILE A 26 -2.16 -1.47 1.77
N ALA A 27 -2.48 -2.37 0.84
CA ALA A 27 -3.05 -2.04 -0.44
C ALA A 27 -4.36 -2.81 -0.64
N GLU A 28 -5.40 -2.13 -1.10
CA GLU A 28 -6.71 -2.74 -1.36
C GLU A 28 -7.08 -2.61 -2.83
N GLY A 29 -7.68 -3.67 -3.37
CA GLY A 29 -8.15 -3.73 -4.75
C GLY A 29 -7.25 -4.52 -5.67
N ILE A 30 -7.91 -5.28 -6.55
CA ILE A 30 -7.26 -6.27 -7.41
C ILE A 30 -6.13 -5.64 -8.24
N LYS A 31 -6.41 -4.56 -8.96
CA LYS A 31 -5.44 -3.92 -9.87
C LYS A 31 -4.20 -3.43 -9.13
N VAL A 32 -4.39 -2.74 -8.00
CA VAL A 32 -3.29 -2.19 -7.20
C VAL A 32 -2.45 -3.32 -6.62
N VAL A 33 -3.09 -4.36 -6.09
CA VAL A 33 -2.39 -5.51 -5.52
C VAL A 33 -1.63 -6.29 -6.58
N GLU A 34 -2.22 -6.55 -7.76
CA GLU A 34 -1.55 -7.20 -8.90
C GLU A 34 -0.31 -6.40 -9.36
N GLU A 35 -0.43 -5.08 -9.43
CA GLU A 35 0.67 -4.19 -9.81
C GLU A 35 1.81 -4.22 -8.78
N LEU A 36 1.49 -4.15 -7.50
CA LEU A 36 2.50 -4.25 -6.44
C LEU A 36 3.19 -5.61 -6.42
N ILE A 37 2.46 -6.70 -6.64
CA ILE A 37 3.04 -8.06 -6.75
C ILE A 37 3.97 -8.18 -7.96
N SER A 38 3.62 -7.55 -9.08
CA SER A 38 4.42 -7.56 -10.31
C SER A 38 5.63 -6.63 -10.25
N SER A 39 5.68 -5.75 -9.25
CA SER A 39 6.75 -4.78 -9.05
C SER A 39 7.83 -5.30 -8.09
N LYS A 40 8.71 -4.40 -7.65
CA LYS A 40 9.77 -4.70 -6.65
C LYS A 40 9.26 -4.80 -5.20
N PHE A 41 7.98 -4.51 -4.96
CA PHE A 41 7.44 -4.55 -3.60
C PHE A 41 7.30 -5.98 -3.08
N LYS A 42 7.76 -6.21 -1.87
CA LYS A 42 7.71 -7.52 -1.25
C LYS A 42 6.39 -7.74 -0.54
N LEU A 43 5.66 -8.77 -0.98
CA LEU A 43 4.41 -9.17 -0.36
C LEU A 43 4.68 -9.85 0.97
N HIS A 44 4.07 -9.35 2.04
CA HIS A 44 4.10 -9.95 3.37
C HIS A 44 2.93 -10.93 3.56
N LYS A 45 1.72 -10.54 3.17
CA LYS A 45 0.51 -11.38 3.28
C LYS A 45 -0.56 -10.92 2.30
N LEU A 46 -1.30 -11.86 1.72
CA LEU A 46 -2.45 -11.60 0.86
C LEU A 46 -3.73 -12.19 1.46
N TYR A 47 -4.78 -11.40 1.52
CA TYR A 47 -6.12 -11.81 1.89
C TYR A 47 -7.04 -11.65 0.69
N CYS A 48 -7.77 -12.71 0.34
CA CYS A 48 -8.76 -12.64 -0.73
C CYS A 48 -9.98 -13.51 -0.45
N THR A 49 -11.06 -13.26 -1.16
CA THR A 49 -12.20 -14.17 -1.18
C THR A 49 -11.95 -15.36 -2.10
N SER A 50 -12.70 -16.45 -1.92
CA SER A 50 -12.52 -17.70 -2.68
C SER A 50 -12.54 -17.52 -4.19
N ASP A 51 -13.32 -16.56 -4.69
CA ASP A 51 -13.51 -16.31 -6.13
C ASP A 51 -12.26 -15.75 -6.81
N TYR A 52 -11.32 -15.25 -6.03
CA TYR A 52 -10.10 -14.57 -6.54
C TYR A 52 -8.80 -15.33 -6.28
N ILE A 53 -8.84 -16.46 -5.57
CA ILE A 53 -7.64 -17.23 -5.22
C ILE A 53 -6.83 -17.67 -6.46
N ASN A 54 -7.51 -18.05 -7.52
CA ASN A 54 -6.86 -18.56 -8.75
C ASN A 54 -6.16 -17.46 -9.58
N ARG A 55 -6.29 -16.19 -9.18
CA ARG A 55 -5.59 -15.08 -9.84
C ARG A 55 -4.15 -14.94 -9.39
N PHE A 56 -3.81 -15.51 -8.24
CA PHE A 56 -2.52 -15.33 -7.60
C PHE A 56 -1.87 -16.69 -7.38
N ASP A 57 -0.72 -16.91 -8.00
CA ASP A 57 0.13 -18.10 -7.74
C ASP A 57 1.12 -17.77 -6.61
N ILE A 58 0.61 -17.73 -5.38
CA ILE A 58 1.37 -17.24 -4.22
C ILE A 58 1.06 -18.10 -2.99
N ASP A 59 2.09 -18.61 -2.33
CA ASP A 59 1.97 -19.45 -1.14
C ASP A 59 1.44 -18.73 0.12
N THR A 60 1.52 -17.38 0.12
CA THR A 60 1.15 -16.55 1.30
C THR A 60 -0.27 -16.03 1.28
N ILE A 61 -1.17 -16.70 0.52
CA ILE A 61 -2.58 -16.31 0.44
C ILE A 61 -3.37 -16.89 1.62
N GLU A 62 -4.22 -16.07 2.20
CA GLU A 62 -5.23 -16.50 3.15
C GLU A 62 -6.64 -16.20 2.62
N ILE A 63 -7.44 -17.25 2.47
CA ILE A 63 -8.83 -17.12 2.04
C ILE A 63 -9.66 -16.66 3.22
N ILE A 64 -10.39 -15.58 3.03
CA ILE A 64 -11.30 -14.99 4.01
C ILE A 64 -12.71 -14.85 3.43
N SER A 65 -13.70 -14.76 4.28
CA SER A 65 -15.08 -14.50 3.88
C SER A 65 -15.30 -13.04 3.52
N ASP A 66 -16.34 -12.73 2.72
CA ASP A 66 -16.76 -11.35 2.43
C ASP A 66 -17.03 -10.54 3.70
N LYS A 67 -17.55 -11.20 4.74
CA LYS A 67 -17.80 -10.56 6.04
C LYS A 67 -16.50 -10.12 6.71
N GLU A 68 -15.50 -10.99 6.69
CA GLU A 68 -14.18 -10.69 7.25
C GLU A 68 -13.48 -9.59 6.43
N LEU A 69 -13.54 -9.68 5.11
CA LEU A 69 -13.00 -8.66 4.23
C LEU A 69 -13.65 -7.29 4.49
N LYS A 70 -14.97 -7.24 4.65
CA LYS A 70 -15.69 -6.01 4.97
C LYS A 70 -15.26 -5.38 6.30
N ILE A 71 -14.85 -6.19 7.26
CA ILE A 71 -14.38 -5.69 8.56
C ILE A 71 -12.97 -5.07 8.46
N ILE A 72 -12.11 -5.62 7.60
CA ILE A 72 -10.72 -5.17 7.45
C ILE A 72 -10.53 -4.12 6.35
N SER A 73 -11.49 -3.95 5.44
CA SER A 73 -11.45 -2.95 4.37
C SER A 73 -11.78 -1.55 4.88
N GLU A 74 -11.18 -0.53 4.26
CA GLU A 74 -11.55 0.88 4.44
C GLU A 74 -12.59 1.34 3.41
N PHE A 75 -12.84 0.54 2.38
CA PHE A 75 -13.83 0.89 1.36
C PHE A 75 -15.25 0.53 1.79
N THR A 76 -16.19 1.39 1.45
CA THR A 76 -17.62 1.14 1.64
C THR A 76 -18.07 -0.10 0.87
N SER A 77 -17.47 -0.34 -0.30
CA SER A 77 -17.63 -1.55 -1.10
C SER A 77 -16.26 -2.22 -1.24
N PRO A 78 -15.95 -3.23 -0.41
CA PRO A 78 -14.65 -3.89 -0.42
C PRO A 78 -14.32 -4.52 -1.77
N ASN A 79 -13.08 -4.39 -2.19
CA ASN A 79 -12.57 -4.92 -3.45
C ASN A 79 -11.88 -6.27 -3.24
N GLN A 80 -12.59 -7.30 -2.90
CA GLN A 80 -12.26 -8.73 -2.83
C GLN A 80 -10.82 -9.16 -2.47
N VAL A 81 -9.87 -8.22 -2.45
CA VAL A 81 -8.44 -8.47 -2.22
C VAL A 81 -7.82 -7.36 -1.38
N LEU A 82 -7.07 -7.75 -0.35
CA LEU A 82 -6.27 -6.86 0.49
C LEU A 82 -4.86 -7.47 0.64
N GLY A 83 -3.85 -6.73 0.24
CA GLY A 83 -2.44 -7.10 0.40
C GLY A 83 -1.77 -6.30 1.51
N ILE A 84 -0.88 -6.95 2.26
CA ILE A 84 0.08 -6.31 3.16
C ILE A 84 1.45 -6.43 2.52
N PHE A 85 2.13 -5.32 2.34
CA PHE A 85 3.44 -5.24 1.69
C PHE A 85 4.47 -4.64 2.64
N GLU A 86 5.74 -4.99 2.42
CA GLU A 86 6.85 -4.36 3.13
C GLU A 86 7.10 -2.96 2.56
N ILE A 87 7.33 -1.98 3.43
CA ILE A 87 7.79 -0.65 3.01
C ILE A 87 9.24 -0.82 2.54
N PRO A 88 9.59 -0.40 1.32
CA PRO A 88 10.95 -0.51 0.82
C PRO A 88 11.91 0.34 1.67
N ASP A 89 13.17 -0.06 1.70
CA ASP A 89 14.22 0.75 2.28
C ASP A 89 14.33 2.09 1.54
N LYS A 90 14.77 3.11 2.26
CA LYS A 90 14.98 4.43 1.67
C LYS A 90 16.06 4.34 0.61
N GLU A 91 15.77 4.87 -0.57
CA GLU A 91 16.74 5.05 -1.63
C GLU A 91 17.52 6.36 -1.39
N ASP A 92 18.79 6.39 -1.82
CA ASP A 92 19.59 7.61 -1.80
C ASP A 92 19.01 8.64 -2.77
N ILE A 93 19.15 9.92 -2.40
CA ILE A 93 18.70 11.01 -3.27
C ILE A 93 19.53 11.01 -4.55
N ALA A 94 18.87 10.91 -5.69
CA ALA A 94 19.49 10.98 -6.99
C ALA A 94 20.20 12.35 -7.17
N THR A 95 21.42 12.31 -7.68
CA THR A 95 22.22 13.54 -7.93
C THR A 95 22.04 14.08 -9.35
N LYS A 96 21.26 13.39 -10.18
CA LYS A 96 20.97 13.75 -11.58
C LYS A 96 19.47 13.73 -11.82
N GLY A 97 19.05 14.49 -12.83
CA GLY A 97 17.64 14.59 -13.20
C GLY A 97 16.91 15.70 -12.46
N ILE A 98 15.59 15.71 -12.58
CA ILE A 98 14.71 16.70 -11.96
C ILE A 98 14.15 16.12 -10.66
N THR A 99 14.43 16.78 -9.56
CA THR A 99 13.88 16.42 -8.25
C THR A 99 12.83 17.43 -7.82
N LEU A 100 11.61 16.95 -7.54
CA LEU A 100 10.57 17.77 -6.94
C LEU A 100 10.61 17.60 -5.41
N VAL A 101 10.72 18.71 -4.70
CA VAL A 101 10.71 18.72 -3.23
C VAL A 101 9.34 19.18 -2.74
N LEU A 102 8.71 18.38 -1.89
CA LEU A 102 7.41 18.67 -1.31
C LEU A 102 7.53 18.85 0.20
N ASP A 103 7.00 19.95 0.69
CA ASP A 103 7.02 20.26 2.11
C ASP A 103 5.60 20.34 2.67
N GLU A 104 5.33 19.55 3.72
CA GLU A 104 4.07 19.54 4.49
C GLU A 104 2.79 19.32 3.63
N ILE A 105 2.86 18.48 2.61
CA ILE A 105 1.65 18.07 1.87
C ILE A 105 0.85 17.12 2.74
N ASN A 106 -0.26 17.59 3.31
CA ASN A 106 -1.04 16.84 4.31
C ASN A 106 -2.26 16.11 3.74
N ASP A 107 -2.67 16.44 2.52
CA ASP A 107 -3.80 15.79 1.84
C ASP A 107 -3.32 14.69 0.89
N PRO A 108 -3.77 13.43 1.09
CA PRO A 108 -3.34 12.32 0.25
C PRO A 108 -3.85 12.43 -1.20
N GLY A 109 -4.97 13.10 -1.43
CA GLY A 109 -5.48 13.35 -2.78
C GLY A 109 -4.60 14.33 -3.55
N ASN A 110 -4.14 15.38 -2.88
CA ASN A 110 -3.19 16.33 -3.46
C ASN A 110 -1.85 15.67 -3.76
N LEU A 111 -1.31 14.87 -2.82
CA LEU A 111 -0.07 14.13 -3.05
C LEU A 111 -0.21 13.18 -4.24
N GLY A 112 -1.30 12.41 -4.31
CA GLY A 112 -1.55 11.50 -5.44
C GLY A 112 -1.67 12.22 -6.79
N THR A 113 -2.24 13.43 -6.80
CA THR A 113 -2.30 14.28 -8.00
C THR A 113 -0.91 14.75 -8.41
N ILE A 114 -0.09 15.18 -7.46
CA ILE A 114 1.29 15.62 -7.72
C ILE A 114 2.12 14.44 -8.27
N ILE A 115 2.02 13.25 -7.68
CA ILE A 115 2.72 12.04 -8.16
C ILE A 115 2.34 11.74 -9.62
N ARG A 116 1.06 11.83 -9.99
CA ARG A 116 0.62 11.64 -11.38
C ARG A 116 1.20 12.71 -12.32
N LEU A 117 1.27 13.96 -11.88
CA LEU A 117 1.89 15.02 -12.67
C LEU A 117 3.39 14.77 -12.85
N CYS A 118 4.07 14.26 -11.83
CA CYS A 118 5.47 13.88 -11.93
C CYS A 118 5.71 12.82 -13.00
N ASP A 119 4.86 11.80 -13.06
CA ASP A 119 4.89 10.77 -14.10
C ASP A 119 4.65 11.36 -15.50
N TRP A 120 3.68 12.27 -15.64
CA TRP A 120 3.40 12.95 -16.90
C TRP A 120 4.54 13.85 -17.42
N PHE A 121 5.28 14.48 -16.51
CA PHE A 121 6.35 15.43 -16.85
C PHE A 121 7.76 14.83 -16.71
N ASP A 122 7.85 13.51 -16.57
CA ASP A 122 9.11 12.76 -16.48
C ASP A 122 10.03 13.31 -15.38
N ILE A 123 9.45 13.54 -14.19
CA ILE A 123 10.19 13.92 -13.00
C ILE A 123 10.86 12.69 -12.42
N ASP A 124 12.18 12.74 -12.29
CA ASP A 124 12.98 11.57 -11.88
C ASP A 124 12.78 11.18 -10.42
N GLN A 125 12.52 12.16 -9.54
CA GLN A 125 12.45 11.92 -8.11
C GLN A 125 11.53 12.90 -7.38
N ILE A 126 10.85 12.40 -6.36
CA ILE A 126 10.10 13.22 -5.39
C ILE A 126 10.72 13.03 -4.01
N VAL A 127 11.02 14.14 -3.34
CA VAL A 127 11.49 14.16 -1.96
C VAL A 127 10.46 14.87 -1.09
N CYS A 128 9.99 14.19 -0.06
CA CYS A 128 8.97 14.72 0.84
C CYS A 128 9.55 15.01 2.23
N SER A 129 9.08 16.10 2.86
CA SER A 129 9.35 16.33 4.27
C SER A 129 8.71 15.26 5.16
N SER A 130 9.24 15.08 6.37
CA SER A 130 8.73 14.09 7.33
C SER A 130 7.27 14.32 7.75
N ASN A 131 6.80 15.56 7.62
CA ASN A 131 5.43 15.95 7.94
C ASN A 131 4.45 15.78 6.77
N THR A 132 4.95 15.46 5.58
CA THR A 132 4.09 15.11 4.44
C THR A 132 3.34 13.81 4.74
N VAL A 133 2.09 13.70 4.26
CA VAL A 133 1.35 12.45 4.29
C VAL A 133 2.18 11.33 3.65
N ASP A 134 1.97 10.10 4.07
CA ASP A 134 2.78 8.95 3.63
C ASP A 134 3.00 8.92 2.12
N CYS A 135 4.24 8.88 1.74
CA CYS A 135 4.73 8.71 0.38
C CYS A 135 5.68 7.49 0.34
#